data_504aea2704575a54c2f2edcfab54bf1d
#
_entry.id   504aea2704575a54c2f2edcfab54bf1d
#
_cell.length_a   1.000
_cell.length_b   1.000
_cell.length_c   1.000
_cell.angle_alpha   90.00
_cell.angle_beta   90.00
_cell.angle_gamma   90.00
#
_symmetry.space_group_name_H-M   'P 1'
#
loop_
_entity.id
_entity.type
_entity.pdbx_description
1 polymer ?
#
loop_
_entity_poly.entity_id
_entity_poly.type
_entity_poly.pdbx_seq_one_letter_code
_entity_poly.pdbx_strand_id
1 'polypeptide(L)'
;KLKFSMDYFYNELYLLALSHDEVVHGKATIIQKMWGDYEDKFSQCRAFYLYMMTHPGKKLNFMGNEIAQFREWDEKRQQDWELLKFPMHDGFYHYIRKLNELYCQEEQLYKDEYDREMFRWLVDDATEQSVYAYERGKGEKTLVAVFNFSDEEQECVIEEAENRILEECMNSDWHIYGGSTEKKIEVIRDGEIVLAPFSGRLFWSEKEV
;
A
#
# COMPACT_ATOMS: atom_id res chain seq x y z
N LYS A 1 7.97 -0.02 -14.51
CA LYS A 1 7.90 -1.49 -14.30
C LYS A 1 6.65 -1.90 -13.53
N LEU A 2 6.08 -1.06 -12.65
CA LEU A 2 4.85 -1.36 -11.89
C LEU A 2 3.64 -1.60 -12.80
N LYS A 3 3.52 -0.87 -13.93
CA LYS A 3 2.48 -1.09 -14.94
C LYS A 3 2.44 -2.51 -15.51
N PHE A 4 3.62 -3.11 -15.66
CA PHE A 4 3.77 -4.39 -16.33
C PHE A 4 3.02 -5.53 -15.64
N SER A 5 2.77 -5.46 -14.35
CA SER A 5 1.97 -6.44 -13.63
C SER A 5 0.55 -6.55 -14.18
N MET A 6 -0.03 -5.43 -14.62
CA MET A 6 -1.40 -5.40 -15.14
C MET A 6 -1.53 -5.91 -16.58
N ASP A 7 -0.44 -5.95 -17.36
CA ASP A 7 -0.44 -6.51 -18.71
C ASP A 7 -0.76 -8.02 -18.72
N TYR A 8 -0.34 -8.72 -17.68
CA TYR A 8 -0.54 -10.17 -17.52
C TYR A 8 -1.69 -10.53 -16.58
N PHE A 9 -2.07 -9.64 -15.68
CA PHE A 9 -3.02 -9.92 -14.60
C PHE A 9 -4.33 -10.56 -15.09
N TYR A 10 -4.87 -10.07 -16.19
CA TYR A 10 -6.14 -10.54 -16.73
C TYR A 10 -6.04 -11.83 -17.57
N ASN A 11 -4.83 -12.26 -17.88
CA ASN A 11 -4.61 -13.48 -18.66
C ASN A 11 -4.49 -14.71 -17.75
N GLU A 12 -4.13 -14.51 -16.49
CA GLU A 12 -3.93 -15.56 -15.49
C GLU A 12 -4.47 -15.09 -14.14
N LEU A 13 -4.96 -16.02 -13.32
CA LEU A 13 -5.49 -15.69 -11.99
C LEU A 13 -4.34 -15.65 -10.98
N TYR A 14 -3.68 -14.53 -10.87
CA TYR A 14 -2.53 -14.36 -9.99
C TYR A 14 -2.90 -14.24 -8.52
N LEU A 15 -2.06 -14.86 -7.70
CA LEU A 15 -1.96 -14.60 -6.27
C LEU A 15 -0.75 -13.69 -6.01
N LEU A 16 -0.95 -12.59 -5.29
CA LEU A 16 0.14 -11.73 -4.82
C LEU A 16 0.76 -12.37 -3.59
N ALA A 17 1.77 -13.20 -3.81
CA ALA A 17 2.34 -14.06 -2.79
C ALA A 17 3.63 -13.46 -2.21
N LEU A 18 3.57 -13.02 -0.94
CA LEU A 18 4.75 -12.87 -0.09
C LEU A 18 4.87 -14.16 0.75
N SER A 19 5.29 -15.25 0.09
CA SER A 19 5.38 -16.58 0.68
C SER A 19 6.65 -16.78 1.52
N HIS A 20 6.82 -17.97 2.09
CA HIS A 20 8.06 -18.34 2.77
C HIS A 20 9.28 -18.24 1.87
N ASP A 21 9.14 -18.51 0.57
CA ASP A 21 10.22 -18.42 -0.39
C ASP A 21 10.85 -17.03 -0.50
N GLU A 22 10.12 -15.98 -0.10
CA GLU A 22 10.60 -14.60 -0.12
C GLU A 22 11.41 -14.25 1.15
N VAL A 23 11.39 -15.06 2.19
CA VAL A 23 11.92 -14.73 3.51
C VAL A 23 12.81 -15.80 4.13
N VAL A 24 13.40 -16.69 3.28
CA VAL A 24 14.27 -17.81 3.72
C VAL A 24 15.54 -17.92 2.86
N HIS A 25 16.48 -18.71 3.35
CA HIS A 25 17.66 -19.16 2.59
C HIS A 25 18.59 -18.03 2.09
N GLY A 26 18.77 -16.99 2.89
CA GLY A 26 19.66 -15.87 2.56
C GLY A 26 19.06 -14.87 1.59
N LYS A 27 17.73 -14.90 1.37
CA LYS A 27 17.02 -13.94 0.52
C LYS A 27 16.67 -12.63 1.25
N ALA A 28 16.93 -12.54 2.54
CA ALA A 28 16.50 -11.50 3.46
C ALA A 28 14.97 -11.43 3.65
N THR A 29 14.50 -10.80 4.71
CA THR A 29 13.07 -10.59 4.96
C THR A 29 12.53 -9.41 4.15
N ILE A 30 11.20 -9.25 4.11
CA ILE A 30 10.59 -8.14 3.36
C ILE A 30 11.12 -6.79 3.84
N ILE A 31 11.18 -6.57 5.16
CA ILE A 31 11.71 -5.32 5.72
C ILE A 31 13.21 -5.12 5.42
N GLN A 32 14.01 -6.19 5.38
CA GLN A 32 15.43 -6.11 5.07
C GLN A 32 15.72 -5.76 3.61
N LYS A 33 14.80 -6.10 2.70
CA LYS A 33 14.92 -5.75 1.26
C LYS A 33 14.72 -4.25 1.00
N MET A 34 14.13 -3.52 1.96
CA MET A 34 13.95 -2.08 1.84
C MET A 34 15.30 -1.36 2.00
N TRP A 35 15.42 -0.24 1.31
CA TRP A 35 16.64 0.57 1.27
C TRP A 35 16.74 1.51 2.50
N GLY A 36 17.95 2.01 2.78
CA GLY A 36 18.18 3.00 3.82
C GLY A 36 18.37 2.42 5.22
N ASP A 37 18.22 3.27 6.21
CA ASP A 37 18.35 2.91 7.61
C ASP A 37 17.07 2.27 8.19
N TYR A 38 16.97 2.19 9.50
CA TYR A 38 15.87 1.49 10.17
C TYR A 38 14.51 2.16 9.91
N GLU A 39 14.44 3.48 10.03
CA GLU A 39 13.21 4.26 9.85
C GLU A 39 12.75 4.26 8.39
N ASP A 40 13.66 4.46 7.44
CA ASP A 40 13.40 4.43 6.00
C ASP A 40 12.79 3.11 5.55
N LYS A 41 13.31 1.99 6.10
CA LYS A 41 12.78 0.65 5.80
C LYS A 41 11.32 0.51 6.18
N PHE A 42 10.90 1.05 7.32
CA PHE A 42 9.50 0.98 7.74
C PHE A 42 8.58 1.83 6.86
N SER A 43 9.01 3.03 6.45
CA SER A 43 8.25 3.89 5.53
C SER A 43 8.01 3.19 4.20
N GLN A 44 9.06 2.65 3.57
CA GLN A 44 8.98 1.88 2.33
C GLN A 44 8.10 0.63 2.50
N CYS A 45 8.24 -0.08 3.63
CA CYS A 45 7.45 -1.27 3.90
C CYS A 45 5.95 -0.93 4.00
N ARG A 46 5.59 0.17 4.68
CA ARG A 46 4.20 0.63 4.77
C ARG A 46 3.64 0.97 3.39
N ALA A 47 4.38 1.76 2.58
CA ALA A 47 3.97 2.08 1.21
C ALA A 47 3.79 0.83 0.34
N PHE A 48 4.75 -0.10 0.41
CA PHE A 48 4.70 -1.38 -0.30
C PHE A 48 3.49 -2.23 0.09
N TYR A 49 3.17 -2.35 1.39
CA TYR A 49 2.01 -3.13 1.83
C TYR A 49 0.68 -2.46 1.45
N LEU A 50 0.58 -1.13 1.46
CA LEU A 50 -0.61 -0.46 0.93
C LEU A 50 -0.77 -0.75 -0.56
N TYR A 51 0.32 -0.67 -1.33
CA TYR A 51 0.32 -1.03 -2.74
C TYR A 51 -0.15 -2.48 -2.95
N MET A 52 0.44 -3.44 -2.24
CA MET A 52 0.07 -4.85 -2.33
C MET A 52 -1.41 -5.07 -2.01
N MET A 53 -1.93 -4.44 -0.94
CA MET A 53 -3.31 -4.64 -0.47
C MET A 53 -4.35 -4.00 -1.40
N THR A 54 -3.99 -2.92 -2.07
CA THR A 54 -4.91 -2.22 -3.00
C THR A 54 -4.74 -2.65 -4.46
N HIS A 55 -3.59 -3.24 -4.85
CA HIS A 55 -3.39 -3.79 -6.20
C HIS A 55 -4.33 -4.99 -6.44
N PRO A 56 -4.88 -5.20 -7.65
CA PRO A 56 -5.66 -6.40 -7.99
C PRO A 56 -4.91 -7.71 -7.70
N GLY A 57 -5.62 -8.75 -7.30
CA GLY A 57 -5.11 -10.09 -7.00
C GLY A 57 -5.25 -10.48 -5.53
N LYS A 58 -5.48 -11.78 -5.28
CA LYS A 58 -5.61 -12.32 -3.93
C LYS A 58 -4.28 -12.23 -3.17
N LYS A 59 -4.37 -11.98 -1.87
CA LYS A 59 -3.21 -11.70 -1.01
C LYS A 59 -2.75 -12.94 -0.27
N LEU A 60 -1.45 -13.12 -0.20
CA LEU A 60 -0.82 -14.06 0.72
C LEU A 60 0.34 -13.33 1.42
N ASN A 61 0.26 -13.19 2.73
CA ASN A 61 1.32 -12.64 3.55
C ASN A 61 1.79 -13.69 4.56
N PHE A 62 3.06 -14.10 4.45
CA PHE A 62 3.59 -15.17 5.28
C PHE A 62 3.92 -14.67 6.69
N MET A 63 3.85 -15.58 7.67
CA MET A 63 4.06 -15.31 9.10
C MET A 63 5.40 -14.62 9.39
N GLY A 64 5.37 -13.61 10.27
CA GLY A 64 6.51 -12.77 10.64
C GLY A 64 6.62 -11.48 9.82
N ASN A 65 6.05 -11.45 8.62
CA ASN A 65 6.01 -10.24 7.82
C ASN A 65 5.15 -9.15 8.48
N GLU A 66 4.06 -9.53 9.15
CA GLU A 66 3.13 -8.63 9.83
C GLU A 66 3.75 -7.85 11.00
N ILE A 67 4.85 -8.34 11.55
CA ILE A 67 5.61 -7.67 12.62
C ILE A 67 6.93 -7.09 12.10
N ALA A 68 7.13 -7.05 10.79
CA ALA A 68 8.37 -6.63 10.14
C ALA A 68 9.62 -7.35 10.70
N GLN A 69 9.54 -8.67 10.84
CA GLN A 69 10.62 -9.47 11.41
C GLN A 69 11.89 -9.34 10.57
N PHE A 70 13.03 -9.02 11.22
CA PHE A 70 14.32 -8.92 10.54
C PHE A 70 15.01 -10.27 10.35
N ARG A 71 14.74 -11.23 11.21
CA ARG A 71 15.27 -12.58 11.07
C ARG A 71 14.46 -13.35 10.02
N GLU A 72 15.14 -14.03 9.12
CA GLU A 72 14.49 -14.96 8.17
C GLU A 72 13.68 -16.01 8.92
N TRP A 73 12.63 -16.47 8.27
CA TRP A 73 11.79 -17.54 8.82
C TRP A 73 12.57 -18.85 8.98
N ASP A 74 12.32 -19.55 10.07
CA ASP A 74 12.95 -20.81 10.42
C ASP A 74 11.90 -21.70 11.09
N GLU A 75 11.62 -22.88 10.51
CA GLU A 75 10.62 -23.82 11.00
C GLU A 75 10.91 -24.37 12.42
N LYS A 76 12.17 -24.24 12.89
CA LYS A 76 12.59 -24.67 14.22
C LYS A 76 12.51 -23.60 15.29
N ARG A 77 12.09 -22.40 14.92
CA ARG A 77 12.11 -21.24 15.82
C ARG A 77 10.76 -20.54 15.82
N GLN A 78 10.37 -20.07 16.99
CA GLN A 78 9.24 -19.18 17.15
C GLN A 78 9.49 -17.84 16.45
N GLN A 79 8.40 -17.18 15.97
CA GLN A 79 8.47 -15.82 15.47
C GLN A 79 8.94 -14.86 16.58
N ASP A 80 9.60 -13.78 16.19
CA ASP A 80 10.23 -12.83 17.12
C ASP A 80 9.18 -11.85 17.68
N TRP A 81 8.11 -12.35 18.35
CA TRP A 81 7.01 -11.55 18.92
C TRP A 81 7.49 -10.45 19.87
N GLU A 82 8.71 -10.58 20.41
CA GLU A 82 9.31 -9.56 21.26
C GLU A 82 9.56 -8.24 20.54
N LEU A 83 9.59 -8.23 19.21
CA LEU A 83 9.72 -7.03 18.39
C LEU A 83 8.58 -6.05 18.66
N LEU A 84 7.39 -6.53 19.03
CA LEU A 84 6.26 -5.67 19.37
C LEU A 84 6.48 -4.77 20.61
N LYS A 85 7.57 -4.95 21.34
CA LYS A 85 8.02 -4.02 22.39
C LYS A 85 8.62 -2.72 21.80
N PHE A 86 9.00 -2.71 20.54
CA PHE A 86 9.59 -1.57 19.87
C PHE A 86 8.52 -0.80 19.09
N PRO A 87 8.42 0.53 19.27
CA PRO A 87 7.34 1.33 18.69
C PRO A 87 7.13 1.18 17.18
N MET A 88 8.21 1.08 16.40
CA MET A 88 8.11 0.94 14.95
C MET A 88 7.48 -0.40 14.52
N HIS A 89 7.83 -1.50 15.20
CA HIS A 89 7.25 -2.82 14.94
C HIS A 89 5.79 -2.88 15.39
N ASP A 90 5.47 -2.32 16.55
CA ASP A 90 4.10 -2.26 17.07
C ASP A 90 3.20 -1.40 16.16
N GLY A 91 3.67 -0.22 15.77
CA GLY A 91 2.97 0.64 14.81
C GLY A 91 2.75 -0.04 13.46
N PHE A 92 3.77 -0.75 12.96
CA PHE A 92 3.67 -1.51 11.72
C PHE A 92 2.66 -2.68 11.84
N TYR A 93 2.65 -3.41 12.93
CA TYR A 93 1.67 -4.47 13.20
C TYR A 93 0.24 -3.92 13.19
N HIS A 94 0.00 -2.80 13.87
CA HIS A 94 -1.31 -2.13 13.85
C HIS A 94 -1.69 -1.65 12.45
N TYR A 95 -0.72 -1.19 11.67
CA TYR A 95 -0.91 -0.83 10.26
C TYR A 95 -1.37 -2.01 9.41
N ILE A 96 -0.66 -3.15 9.47
CA ILE A 96 -1.01 -4.38 8.72
C ILE A 96 -2.40 -4.87 9.13
N ARG A 97 -2.72 -4.83 10.42
CA ARG A 97 -4.06 -5.18 10.92
C ARG A 97 -5.13 -4.28 10.29
N LYS A 98 -4.89 -2.97 10.24
CA LYS A 98 -5.83 -2.02 9.62
C LYS A 98 -5.98 -2.24 8.12
N LEU A 99 -4.91 -2.56 7.41
CA LEU A 99 -4.97 -2.92 6.00
C LEU A 99 -5.81 -4.18 5.76
N ASN A 100 -5.67 -5.21 6.59
CA ASN A 100 -6.49 -6.42 6.52
C ASN A 100 -7.97 -6.11 6.78
N GLU A 101 -8.29 -5.25 7.75
CA GLU A 101 -9.65 -4.79 8.01
C GLU A 101 -10.24 -4.09 6.78
N LEU A 102 -9.52 -3.14 6.18
CA LEU A 102 -9.92 -2.45 4.95
C LEU A 102 -10.15 -3.45 3.81
N TYR A 103 -9.21 -4.35 3.57
CA TYR A 103 -9.34 -5.33 2.50
C TYR A 103 -10.60 -6.20 2.65
N CYS A 104 -10.97 -6.57 3.88
CA CYS A 104 -12.16 -7.38 4.14
C CYS A 104 -13.47 -6.58 4.08
N GLN A 105 -13.43 -5.27 4.31
CA GLN A 105 -14.62 -4.41 4.36
C GLN A 105 -14.95 -3.80 2.99
N GLU A 106 -13.93 -3.51 2.18
CA GLU A 106 -14.08 -2.73 0.96
C GLU A 106 -14.17 -3.63 -0.27
N GLU A 107 -15.40 -3.83 -0.75
CA GLU A 107 -15.67 -4.69 -1.91
C GLU A 107 -14.83 -4.33 -3.14
N GLN A 108 -14.49 -3.05 -3.33
CA GLN A 108 -13.67 -2.56 -4.43
C GLN A 108 -12.27 -3.19 -4.45
N LEU A 109 -11.78 -3.71 -3.31
CA LEU A 109 -10.46 -4.32 -3.21
C LEU A 109 -10.43 -5.81 -3.57
N TYR A 110 -11.56 -6.53 -3.47
CA TYR A 110 -11.58 -7.98 -3.66
C TYR A 110 -12.68 -8.54 -4.56
N LYS A 111 -13.75 -7.76 -4.79
CA LYS A 111 -14.89 -8.21 -5.60
C LYS A 111 -14.62 -7.91 -7.06
N ASP A 112 -14.95 -8.86 -7.93
CA ASP A 112 -14.83 -8.74 -9.39
C ASP A 112 -13.47 -8.24 -9.87
N GLU A 113 -12.39 -8.49 -9.09
CA GLU A 113 -11.06 -7.93 -9.30
C GLU A 113 -10.39 -8.32 -10.64
N TYR A 114 -10.91 -9.36 -11.30
CA TYR A 114 -10.48 -9.79 -12.64
C TYR A 114 -11.30 -9.14 -13.76
N ASP A 115 -12.28 -8.31 -13.45
CA ASP A 115 -12.94 -7.44 -14.41
C ASP A 115 -12.04 -6.22 -14.67
N ARG A 116 -11.75 -5.98 -15.96
CA ARG A 116 -10.87 -4.87 -16.38
C ARG A 116 -11.43 -3.50 -15.99
N GLU A 117 -12.74 -3.37 -15.85
CA GLU A 117 -13.38 -2.12 -15.43
C GLU A 117 -13.19 -1.79 -13.95
N MET A 118 -12.71 -2.77 -13.14
CA MET A 118 -12.47 -2.60 -11.70
C MET A 118 -11.09 -2.01 -11.37
N PHE A 119 -10.28 -1.70 -12.39
CA PHE A 119 -8.96 -1.09 -12.21
C PHE A 119 -8.67 -0.11 -13.34
N ARG A 120 -8.20 1.07 -12.98
CA ARG A 120 -7.76 2.09 -13.93
C ARG A 120 -6.54 2.83 -13.41
N TRP A 121 -5.50 2.96 -14.21
CA TRP A 121 -4.41 3.88 -13.94
C TRP A 121 -4.91 5.33 -14.07
N LEU A 122 -4.55 6.17 -13.10
CA LEU A 122 -4.80 7.62 -13.10
C LEU A 122 -3.50 8.38 -13.37
N VAL A 123 -2.40 7.97 -12.70
CA VAL A 123 -1.06 8.51 -12.94
C VAL A 123 -0.11 7.31 -13.06
N ASP A 124 0.53 7.16 -14.22
CA ASP A 124 1.38 6.00 -14.52
C ASP A 124 2.65 6.35 -15.33
N ASP A 125 2.83 7.62 -15.67
CA ASP A 125 3.94 8.16 -16.47
C ASP A 125 4.89 9.08 -15.68
N ALA A 126 4.55 9.47 -14.45
CA ALA A 126 5.41 10.24 -13.56
C ALA A 126 6.59 9.41 -13.00
N THR A 127 7.29 8.69 -13.90
CA THR A 127 8.34 7.71 -13.53
C THR A 127 9.59 8.36 -12.98
N GLU A 128 9.91 9.59 -13.36
CA GLU A 128 11.05 10.34 -12.82
C GLU A 128 10.82 10.73 -11.36
N GLN A 129 9.56 11.02 -10.99
CA GLN A 129 9.15 11.33 -9.63
C GLN A 129 8.84 10.09 -8.80
N SER A 130 8.75 8.90 -9.42
CA SER A 130 8.31 7.64 -8.78
C SER A 130 6.92 7.72 -8.15
N VAL A 131 6.03 8.55 -8.73
CA VAL A 131 4.63 8.73 -8.30
C VAL A 131 3.71 7.90 -9.18
N TYR A 132 2.75 7.21 -8.54
CA TYR A 132 1.76 6.37 -9.21
C TYR A 132 0.40 6.55 -8.56
N ALA A 133 -0.66 6.55 -9.37
CA ALA A 133 -2.02 6.54 -8.87
C ALA A 133 -2.91 5.62 -9.70
N TYR A 134 -3.85 4.95 -9.05
CA TYR A 134 -4.87 4.15 -9.71
C TYR A 134 -6.18 4.14 -8.94
N GLU A 135 -7.24 3.84 -9.67
CA GLU A 135 -8.59 3.68 -9.16
C GLU A 135 -8.96 2.21 -9.06
N ARG A 136 -9.68 1.83 -8.00
CA ARG A 136 -10.26 0.51 -7.76
C ARG A 136 -11.77 0.61 -7.62
N GLY A 137 -12.47 -0.31 -8.29
CA GLY A 137 -13.94 -0.31 -8.35
C GLY A 137 -14.49 0.44 -9.54
N LYS A 138 -15.81 0.44 -9.65
CA LYS A 138 -16.55 1.15 -10.71
C LYS A 138 -17.84 1.76 -10.15
N GLY A 139 -18.40 2.74 -10.85
CA GLY A 139 -19.64 3.40 -10.50
C GLY A 139 -19.45 4.71 -9.73
N GLU A 140 -20.38 4.99 -8.81
CA GLU A 140 -20.43 6.28 -8.13
C GLU A 140 -19.38 6.41 -7.03
N LYS A 141 -19.10 5.32 -6.34
CA LYS A 141 -18.12 5.25 -5.25
C LYS A 141 -16.99 4.28 -5.61
N THR A 142 -15.76 4.78 -5.62
CA THR A 142 -14.55 4.02 -5.93
C THR A 142 -13.49 4.29 -4.87
N LEU A 143 -12.34 3.59 -4.96
CA LEU A 143 -11.16 3.85 -4.16
C LEU A 143 -10.04 4.38 -5.06
N VAL A 144 -9.39 5.44 -4.64
CA VAL A 144 -8.21 5.99 -5.30
C VAL A 144 -6.99 5.78 -4.41
N ALA A 145 -6.00 5.06 -4.93
CA ALA A 145 -4.72 4.80 -4.26
C ALA A 145 -3.62 5.61 -4.95
N VAL A 146 -2.85 6.35 -4.16
CA VAL A 146 -1.77 7.22 -4.63
C VAL A 146 -0.50 6.91 -3.87
N PHE A 147 0.64 6.81 -4.58
CA PHE A 147 1.93 6.37 -4.02
C PHE A 147 3.06 7.29 -4.44
N ASN A 148 3.95 7.53 -3.49
CA ASN A 148 5.27 8.09 -3.69
C ASN A 148 6.32 7.04 -3.27
N PHE A 149 7.10 6.53 -4.23
CA PHE A 149 8.19 5.59 -3.98
C PHE A 149 9.57 6.27 -4.04
N SER A 150 9.63 7.61 -3.94
CA SER A 150 10.87 8.37 -3.82
C SER A 150 11.16 8.75 -2.37
N ASP A 151 12.37 9.18 -2.11
CA ASP A 151 12.86 9.68 -0.82
C ASP A 151 12.62 11.20 -0.63
N GLU A 152 11.90 11.83 -1.55
CA GLU A 152 11.52 13.24 -1.50
C GLU A 152 9.98 13.36 -1.41
N GLU A 153 9.51 14.48 -0.84
CA GLU A 153 8.09 14.84 -0.89
C GLU A 153 7.69 15.10 -2.35
N GLN A 154 6.53 14.62 -2.76
CA GLN A 154 6.02 14.76 -4.12
C GLN A 154 4.59 15.29 -4.12
N GLU A 155 4.26 16.01 -5.18
CA GLU A 155 2.89 16.40 -5.50
C GLU A 155 2.34 15.49 -6.60
N CYS A 156 1.10 15.09 -6.45
CA CYS A 156 0.36 14.31 -7.42
C CYS A 156 -0.95 15.01 -7.75
N VAL A 157 -1.19 15.30 -9.02
CA VAL A 157 -2.45 15.86 -9.49
C VAL A 157 -3.25 14.79 -10.21
N ILE A 158 -4.48 14.56 -9.77
CA ILE A 158 -5.41 13.64 -10.40
C ILE A 158 -6.44 14.45 -11.18
N GLU A 159 -6.21 14.65 -12.47
CA GLU A 159 -7.08 15.46 -13.36
C GLU A 159 -8.53 14.93 -13.37
N GLU A 160 -8.71 13.60 -13.34
CA GLU A 160 -10.03 12.97 -13.32
C GLU A 160 -10.79 13.15 -11.99
N ALA A 161 -10.15 13.73 -10.97
CA ALA A 161 -10.81 14.09 -9.73
C ALA A 161 -11.60 15.41 -9.83
N GLU A 162 -11.51 16.16 -10.94
CA GLU A 162 -12.43 17.26 -11.21
C GLU A 162 -13.89 16.76 -11.11
N ASN A 163 -14.68 17.38 -10.25
CA ASN A 163 -16.06 16.99 -9.89
C ASN A 163 -16.16 15.71 -9.05
N ARG A 164 -15.09 15.29 -8.34
CA ARG A 164 -15.13 14.22 -7.35
C ARG A 164 -14.58 14.72 -6.02
N ILE A 165 -15.12 14.15 -4.96
CA ILE A 165 -14.61 14.36 -3.60
C ILE A 165 -13.75 13.16 -3.26
N LEU A 166 -12.50 13.40 -2.85
CA LEU A 166 -11.59 12.39 -2.33
C LEU A 166 -11.53 12.52 -0.81
N GLU A 167 -12.09 11.56 -0.09
CA GLU A 167 -12.03 11.50 1.36
C GLU A 167 -10.99 10.46 1.80
N GLU A 168 -9.97 10.90 2.53
CA GLU A 168 -8.88 10.03 2.96
C GLU A 168 -9.37 8.98 3.96
N CYS A 169 -9.12 7.71 3.67
CA CYS A 169 -9.45 6.59 4.54
C CYS A 169 -8.21 5.88 5.11
N MET A 170 -7.05 6.05 4.46
CA MET A 170 -5.78 5.48 4.91
C MET A 170 -4.60 6.30 4.41
N ASN A 171 -3.62 6.51 5.30
CA ASN A 171 -2.32 7.07 4.95
C ASN A 171 -1.23 6.24 5.65
N SER A 172 -0.28 5.75 4.87
CA SER A 172 0.81 4.91 5.37
C SER A 172 1.79 5.67 6.26
N ASP A 173 1.79 7.01 6.17
CA ASP A 173 2.67 7.88 6.94
C ASP A 173 2.02 8.47 8.20
N TRP A 174 0.83 8.03 8.60
CA TRP A 174 0.28 8.49 9.87
C TRP A 174 1.15 8.07 11.06
N HIS A 175 1.36 9.02 11.97
CA HIS A 175 2.17 8.84 13.19
C HIS A 175 1.75 7.63 14.02
N ILE A 176 0.46 7.29 14.06
CA ILE A 176 -0.06 6.10 14.76
C ILE A 176 0.48 4.77 14.23
N TYR A 177 1.10 4.78 13.04
CA TYR A 177 1.75 3.63 12.41
C TYR A 177 3.27 3.77 12.34
N GLY A 178 3.83 4.77 13.04
CA GLY A 178 5.26 5.07 13.03
C GLY A 178 5.69 5.94 11.84
N GLY A 179 4.77 6.68 11.22
CA GLY A 179 5.07 7.71 10.22
C GLY A 179 5.27 9.09 10.86
N SER A 180 5.39 10.11 10.01
CA SER A 180 5.66 11.49 10.40
C SER A 180 4.41 12.39 10.40
N THR A 181 3.36 11.98 9.69
CA THR A 181 2.14 12.79 9.50
C THR A 181 1.14 12.55 10.63
N GLU A 182 0.60 13.63 11.19
CA GLU A 182 -0.49 13.52 12.15
C GLU A 182 -1.74 12.94 11.50
N LYS A 183 -2.46 12.08 12.25
CA LYS A 183 -3.70 11.49 11.75
C LYS A 183 -4.80 12.56 11.64
N LYS A 184 -5.01 13.02 10.42
CA LYS A 184 -6.11 13.91 10.06
C LYS A 184 -6.72 13.37 8.76
N ILE A 185 -8.03 13.16 8.76
CA ILE A 185 -8.74 12.79 7.52
C ILE A 185 -8.84 14.04 6.65
N GLU A 186 -8.26 13.98 5.48
CA GLU A 186 -8.32 15.05 4.51
C GLU A 186 -9.43 14.80 3.50
N VAL A 187 -10.04 15.90 3.05
CA VAL A 187 -11.03 15.90 1.97
C VAL A 187 -10.52 16.81 0.86
N ILE A 188 -10.21 16.21 -0.29
CA ILE A 188 -9.60 16.88 -1.45
C ILE A 188 -10.66 17.04 -2.54
N ARG A 189 -10.74 18.22 -3.14
CA ARG A 189 -11.72 18.57 -4.18
C ARG A 189 -11.08 19.01 -5.50
N ASP A 190 -9.84 19.42 -5.46
CA ASP A 190 -9.05 19.92 -6.60
C ASP A 190 -8.16 18.83 -7.22
N GLY A 191 -8.11 17.66 -6.61
CA GLY A 191 -7.26 16.54 -7.05
C GLY A 191 -5.77 16.70 -6.72
N GLU A 192 -5.36 17.76 -6.02
CA GLU A 192 -3.97 17.99 -5.62
C GLU A 192 -3.64 17.25 -4.32
N ILE A 193 -2.70 16.33 -4.38
CA ILE A 193 -2.34 15.44 -3.27
C ILE A 193 -0.84 15.57 -2.98
N VAL A 194 -0.50 15.97 -1.76
CA VAL A 194 0.88 15.94 -1.27
C VAL A 194 1.18 14.60 -0.64
N LEU A 195 2.33 14.02 -0.98
CA LEU A 195 2.79 12.71 -0.56
C LEU A 195 4.15 12.82 0.14
N ALA A 196 4.21 12.42 1.40
CA ALA A 196 5.47 12.27 2.11
C ALA A 196 6.42 11.29 1.39
N PRO A 197 7.73 11.33 1.66
CA PRO A 197 8.66 10.33 1.15
C PRO A 197 8.23 8.90 1.50
N PHE A 198 8.38 7.98 0.55
CA PHE A 198 8.04 6.57 0.73
C PHE A 198 6.66 6.36 1.35
N SER A 199 5.64 7.01 0.82
CA SER A 199 4.29 6.93 1.37
C SER A 199 3.25 6.51 0.35
N GLY A 200 2.09 6.12 0.85
CA GLY A 200 0.90 5.86 0.06
C GLY A 200 -0.35 6.32 0.81
N ARG A 201 -1.29 6.85 0.07
CA ARG A 201 -2.57 7.34 0.57
C ARG A 201 -3.72 6.67 -0.17
N LEU A 202 -4.80 6.36 0.54
CA LEU A 202 -6.01 5.76 -0.02
C LEU A 202 -7.21 6.66 0.29
N PHE A 203 -8.01 6.90 -0.74
CA PHE A 203 -9.17 7.76 -0.66
C PHE A 203 -10.43 7.06 -1.14
N TRP A 204 -11.54 7.31 -0.47
CA TRP A 204 -12.84 7.17 -1.08
C TRP A 204 -13.02 8.26 -2.12
N SER A 205 -13.52 7.90 -3.30
CA SER A 205 -13.81 8.83 -4.38
C SER A 205 -15.29 8.74 -4.73
N GLU A 206 -16.00 9.83 -4.51
CA GLU A 206 -17.44 9.95 -4.81
C GLU A 206 -17.68 11.14 -5.73
N LYS A 207 -18.67 11.05 -6.62
CA LYS A 207 -19.05 12.20 -7.45
C LYS A 207 -19.65 13.29 -6.58
N GLU A 208 -19.27 14.52 -6.86
CA GLU A 208 -19.90 15.67 -6.24
C GLU A 208 -21.33 15.82 -6.82
N VAL A 209 -22.34 15.85 -5.95
CA VAL A 209 -23.76 15.92 -6.31
C VAL A 209 -24.19 17.36 -6.60
#